data_c41a7abfe13533e3c52fe31ce7f2d019
#
_entry.id   c41a7abfe13533e3c52fe31ce7f2d019
#
_cell.length_a   1.000
_cell.length_b   1.000
_cell.length_c   1.000
_cell.angle_alpha   90.00
_cell.angle_beta   90.00
_cell.angle_gamma   90.00
#
_symmetry.space_group_name_H-M   'P 1'
#
loop_
_entity.id
_entity.type
_entity.pdbx_description
1 polymer ?
#
loop_
_entity_poly.entity_id
_entity_poly.type
_entity_poly.pdbx_seq_one_letter_code
_entity_poly.pdbx_strand_id
1 'polypeptide(L)'
;MSNLYTSTHINHIFSSYFAPRGRSRIYDIGMQFSQIYLSPEDKLVGVIGEPGCGKSALIRGMFPGLELTNDDDGVNVRPLPLLEQDQEQGFFTPHTYHVDIRFEMGFTQLTTLVDAIRLALRRGKRVIVEHFELIYPFLKQNADLLIGIGEEILVTRPRIFGPLPQDVAAIVRKSLPYRLMAHTAEDLCESCMPKKEVLRCQHGDVRHGFTMEFLEHPPEIDLVELEEKVNAMIRENLPITYLDETHISINGAPHMCTGPRTHVRSTGEIVGFRLLHHFLYEDHL
;
A
#
# COMPACT_ATOMS: atom_id res chain seq x y z
N MET A 1 43.75 -8.84 -4.34
CA MET A 1 43.36 -7.41 -4.38
C MET A 1 41.85 -7.38 -4.31
N SER A 2 41.29 -7.11 -3.13
CA SER A 2 39.87 -7.03 -2.90
C SER A 2 39.34 -5.72 -3.50
N ASN A 3 38.42 -5.83 -4.44
CA ASN A 3 37.70 -4.70 -4.99
C ASN A 3 36.87 -4.04 -3.87
N LEU A 4 37.40 -2.98 -3.30
CA LEU A 4 36.68 -2.03 -2.47
C LEU A 4 35.78 -1.16 -3.36
N TYR A 5 34.79 -1.75 -3.99
CA TYR A 5 33.64 -0.98 -4.43
C TYR A 5 32.80 -0.71 -3.18
N THR A 6 33.14 0.37 -2.51
CA THR A 6 32.24 1.00 -1.56
C THR A 6 30.96 1.35 -2.30
N SER A 7 29.92 0.51 -2.15
CA SER A 7 28.60 0.94 -2.50
C SER A 7 28.35 2.24 -1.74
N THR A 8 28.09 3.32 -2.46
CA THR A 8 27.67 4.58 -1.88
C THR A 8 26.31 4.34 -1.25
N HIS A 9 26.31 3.88 0.00
CA HIS A 9 25.08 3.74 0.77
C HIS A 9 24.58 5.15 1.03
N ILE A 10 23.52 5.52 0.32
CA ILE A 10 22.78 6.74 0.61
C ILE A 10 22.25 6.60 2.04
N ASN A 11 22.78 7.41 2.94
CA ASN A 11 22.37 7.42 4.34
C ASN A 11 21.08 8.25 4.49
N HIS A 12 19.94 7.69 4.11
CA HIS A 12 18.64 8.26 4.41
C HIS A 12 17.86 7.31 5.31
N ILE A 13 17.00 7.85 6.16
CA ILE A 13 16.16 7.06 7.04
C ILE A 13 15.05 6.41 6.21
N PHE A 14 14.35 7.21 5.41
CA PHE A 14 13.28 6.76 4.51
C PHE A 14 13.37 7.47 3.17
N SER A 15 13.03 6.76 2.07
CA SER A 15 12.45 7.36 0.87
C SER A 15 10.93 7.31 1.04
N SER A 16 10.26 8.42 0.72
CA SER A 16 8.82 8.55 0.93
C SER A 16 8.13 8.93 -0.38
N TYR A 17 7.02 8.28 -0.66
CA TYR A 17 6.18 8.49 -1.85
C TYR A 17 4.73 8.54 -1.39
N PHE A 18 3.87 9.32 -2.02
CA PHE A 18 2.45 9.15 -1.79
C PHE A 18 2.00 7.74 -2.21
N ALA A 19 1.17 7.10 -1.40
CA ALA A 19 0.60 5.82 -1.76
C ALA A 19 -0.57 6.07 -2.73
N PRO A 20 -0.40 5.79 -4.04
CA PRO A 20 -1.41 6.19 -5.01
C PRO A 20 -2.69 5.43 -4.79
N ARG A 21 -3.79 6.06 -5.21
CA ARG A 21 -5.09 5.44 -5.29
C ARG A 21 -5.12 4.45 -6.45
N GLY A 22 -5.76 3.33 -6.23
CA GLY A 22 -5.97 2.31 -7.26
C GLY A 22 -4.86 1.29 -7.40
N ARG A 23 -5.28 0.07 -7.73
CA ARG A 23 -4.42 -1.12 -7.79
C ARG A 23 -3.35 -1.03 -8.88
N SER A 24 -3.70 -0.51 -10.06
CA SER A 24 -2.76 -0.39 -11.18
C SER A 24 -1.60 0.55 -10.86
N ARG A 25 -1.90 1.74 -10.29
CA ARG A 25 -0.85 2.71 -9.94
C ARG A 25 0.09 2.20 -8.84
N ILE A 26 -0.44 1.43 -7.86
CA ILE A 26 0.42 0.78 -6.84
C ILE A 26 1.29 -0.30 -7.48
N TYR A 27 0.77 -1.07 -8.43
CA TYR A 27 1.53 -2.05 -9.19
C TYR A 27 2.67 -1.37 -9.97
N ASP A 28 2.40 -0.25 -10.66
CA ASP A 28 3.39 0.51 -11.42
C ASP A 28 4.50 1.05 -10.53
N ILE A 29 4.16 1.57 -9.33
CA ILE A 29 5.15 1.93 -8.31
C ILE A 29 5.99 0.70 -7.90
N GLY A 30 5.37 -0.46 -7.73
CA GLY A 30 6.08 -1.70 -7.44
C GLY A 30 7.12 -2.03 -8.50
N MET A 31 6.79 -1.91 -9.78
CA MET A 31 7.76 -2.10 -10.87
C MET A 31 8.93 -1.10 -10.78
N GLN A 32 8.65 0.16 -10.50
CA GLN A 32 9.71 1.18 -10.30
C GLN A 32 10.59 0.82 -9.09
N PHE A 33 10.00 0.40 -7.97
CA PHE A 33 10.75 0.04 -6.77
C PHE A 33 11.67 -1.17 -6.99
N SER A 34 11.26 -2.11 -7.84
CA SER A 34 12.14 -3.23 -8.20
C SER A 34 13.42 -2.78 -8.90
N GLN A 35 13.33 -1.73 -9.70
CA GLN A 35 14.47 -1.18 -10.44
C GLN A 35 15.33 -0.26 -9.57
N ILE A 36 14.72 0.53 -8.69
CA ILE A 36 15.43 1.55 -7.90
C ILE A 36 16.02 0.97 -6.62
N TYR A 37 15.27 0.11 -5.94
CA TYR A 37 15.62 -0.33 -4.58
C TYR A 37 16.06 -1.79 -4.49
N LEU A 38 15.57 -2.69 -5.35
CA LEU A 38 15.84 -4.11 -5.18
C LEU A 38 17.25 -4.47 -5.67
N SER A 39 18.02 -5.10 -4.79
CA SER A 39 19.32 -5.67 -5.12
C SER A 39 19.25 -7.20 -5.20
N PRO A 40 20.08 -7.87 -6.01
CA PRO A 40 20.24 -9.33 -5.99
C PRO A 40 20.62 -9.87 -4.61
N GLU A 41 21.29 -9.05 -3.79
CA GLU A 41 21.73 -9.41 -2.44
C GLU A 41 20.59 -9.34 -1.41
N ASP A 42 19.49 -8.67 -1.71
CA ASP A 42 18.33 -8.59 -0.80
C ASP A 42 17.65 -9.95 -0.72
N LYS A 43 17.77 -10.62 0.41
CA LYS A 43 17.18 -11.94 0.65
C LYS A 43 15.93 -11.87 1.52
N LEU A 44 15.83 -10.89 2.40
CA LEU A 44 14.68 -10.68 3.27
C LEU A 44 14.05 -9.32 2.97
N VAL A 45 12.86 -9.33 2.39
CA VAL A 45 12.08 -8.13 2.12
C VAL A 45 10.88 -8.11 3.06
N GLY A 46 10.78 -7.07 3.88
CA GLY A 46 9.65 -6.88 4.79
C GLY A 46 8.65 -5.88 4.23
N VAL A 47 7.36 -6.20 4.31
CA VAL A 47 6.27 -5.30 3.91
C VAL A 47 5.30 -5.13 5.08
N ILE A 48 5.01 -3.88 5.41
CA ILE A 48 4.18 -3.48 6.55
C ILE A 48 3.02 -2.63 6.04
N GLY A 49 1.82 -2.89 6.51
CA GLY A 49 0.62 -2.13 6.19
C GLY A 49 -0.65 -2.88 6.56
N GLU A 50 -1.73 -2.15 6.76
CA GLU A 50 -3.02 -2.74 7.10
C GLU A 50 -3.67 -3.44 5.89
N PRO A 51 -4.67 -4.32 6.10
CA PRO A 51 -5.42 -4.93 5.02
C PRO A 51 -6.00 -3.87 4.06
N GLY A 52 -5.97 -4.15 2.76
CA GLY A 52 -6.50 -3.24 1.74
C GLY A 52 -5.58 -2.07 1.35
N CYS A 53 -4.45 -1.84 2.03
CA CYS A 53 -3.56 -0.72 1.71
C CYS A 53 -2.77 -0.87 0.40
N GLY A 54 -2.81 -2.05 -0.25
CA GLY A 54 -2.16 -2.28 -1.55
C GLY A 54 -0.87 -3.11 -1.51
N LYS A 55 -0.54 -3.78 -0.38
CA LYS A 55 0.68 -4.61 -0.26
C LYS A 55 0.83 -5.62 -1.40
N SER A 56 -0.18 -6.44 -1.63
CA SER A 56 -0.13 -7.48 -2.67
C SER A 56 0.05 -6.91 -4.08
N ALA A 57 -0.57 -5.77 -4.40
CA ALA A 57 -0.38 -5.08 -5.68
C ALA A 57 1.05 -4.56 -5.83
N LEU A 58 1.62 -3.97 -4.77
CA LEU A 58 3.01 -3.52 -4.75
C LEU A 58 3.97 -4.70 -4.95
N ILE A 59 3.77 -5.80 -4.21
CA ILE A 59 4.62 -7.00 -4.30
C ILE A 59 4.55 -7.60 -5.70
N ARG A 60 3.38 -7.69 -6.32
CA ARG A 60 3.24 -8.17 -7.71
C ARG A 60 3.95 -7.27 -8.71
N GLY A 61 3.93 -5.96 -8.51
CA GLY A 61 4.72 -5.03 -9.32
C GLY A 61 6.22 -5.24 -9.15
N MET A 62 6.69 -5.44 -7.93
CA MET A 62 8.11 -5.70 -7.65
C MET A 62 8.58 -7.07 -8.14
N PHE A 63 7.71 -8.07 -8.13
CA PHE A 63 8.03 -9.46 -8.46
C PHE A 63 6.95 -10.05 -9.38
N PRO A 64 6.93 -9.67 -10.67
CA PRO A 64 5.96 -10.19 -11.62
C PRO A 64 6.02 -11.71 -11.71
N GLY A 65 4.86 -12.37 -11.61
CA GLY A 65 4.75 -13.84 -11.64
C GLY A 65 5.01 -14.55 -10.30
N LEU A 66 5.26 -13.81 -9.23
CA LEU A 66 5.34 -14.41 -7.89
C LEU A 66 3.94 -14.81 -7.40
N GLU A 67 3.81 -16.06 -6.97
CA GLU A 67 2.60 -16.55 -6.30
C GLU A 67 2.55 -16.01 -4.86
N LEU A 68 1.43 -15.40 -4.50
CA LEU A 68 1.21 -14.84 -3.17
C LEU A 68 0.38 -15.81 -2.30
N THR A 69 0.78 -15.91 -1.02
CA THR A 69 0.10 -16.77 -0.03
C THR A 69 -1.14 -16.10 0.49
N ASN A 70 -2.06 -15.73 0.16
CA ASN A 70 -3.26 -14.98 0.55
C ASN A 70 -3.60 -13.94 -0.50
N ASP A 71 -3.87 -14.43 -1.68
CA ASP A 71 -4.26 -13.57 -2.76
C ASP A 71 -5.79 -13.51 -2.87
N ASP A 72 -6.36 -12.32 -2.74
CA ASP A 72 -7.79 -12.08 -2.90
C ASP A 72 -8.32 -12.43 -4.31
N ASP A 73 -7.45 -12.45 -5.31
CA ASP A 73 -7.79 -12.87 -6.70
C ASP A 73 -7.57 -14.36 -6.92
N GLY A 74 -6.87 -14.99 -6.03
CA GLY A 74 -6.52 -16.40 -6.12
C GLY A 74 -7.62 -17.26 -5.54
N VAL A 75 -8.14 -18.06 -6.35
CA VAL A 75 -8.90 -19.25 -6.02
C VAL A 75 -8.28 -19.94 -4.80
N ASN A 76 -9.01 -20.15 -3.75
CA ASN A 76 -9.04 -21.18 -2.69
C ASN A 76 -7.86 -22.18 -2.57
N VAL A 77 -6.77 -21.98 -3.22
CA VAL A 77 -5.56 -22.80 -3.11
C VAL A 77 -4.57 -22.00 -2.27
N ARG A 78 -4.40 -22.44 -1.04
CA ARG A 78 -3.32 -21.99 -0.18
C ARG A 78 -2.01 -22.60 -0.71
N PRO A 79 -1.18 -21.87 -1.46
CA PRO A 79 0.16 -22.36 -1.68
C PRO A 79 0.91 -22.24 -0.35
N LEU A 80 1.46 -23.34 0.15
CA LEU A 80 2.45 -23.35 1.22
C LEU A 80 3.84 -23.58 0.61
N PRO A 81 4.31 -22.75 -0.33
CA PRO A 81 5.52 -23.07 -1.06
C PRO A 81 6.75 -23.12 -0.15
N LEU A 82 6.72 -22.37 0.94
CA LEU A 82 7.85 -22.31 1.87
C LEU A 82 7.92 -23.53 2.80
N LEU A 83 6.77 -24.06 3.24
CA LEU A 83 6.71 -25.18 4.20
C LEU A 83 6.60 -26.54 3.50
N GLU A 84 5.76 -26.66 2.47
CA GLU A 84 5.49 -27.94 1.82
C GLU A 84 6.61 -28.40 0.88
N GLN A 85 7.24 -27.49 0.14
CA GLN A 85 8.30 -27.88 -0.79
C GLN A 85 9.57 -28.41 -0.09
N ASP A 86 9.85 -27.95 1.13
CA ASP A 86 10.98 -28.49 1.89
C ASP A 86 10.72 -29.92 2.41
N GLN A 87 9.45 -30.28 2.64
CA GLN A 87 9.08 -31.61 3.10
C GLN A 87 9.01 -32.65 1.97
N GLU A 88 8.49 -32.28 0.79
CA GLU A 88 8.29 -33.21 -0.30
C GLU A 88 9.51 -33.42 -1.20
N GLN A 89 10.28 -32.38 -1.45
CA GLN A 89 11.37 -32.39 -2.43
C GLN A 89 12.78 -32.24 -1.83
N GLY A 90 12.88 -31.93 -0.54
CA GLY A 90 14.15 -31.78 0.15
C GLY A 90 14.97 -30.54 -0.28
N PHE A 91 14.43 -29.69 -1.18
CA PHE A 91 15.08 -28.46 -1.62
C PHE A 91 14.06 -27.42 -2.10
N PHE A 92 14.43 -26.15 -1.99
CA PHE A 92 13.60 -25.05 -2.48
C PHE A 92 13.77 -24.87 -3.99
N THR A 93 12.70 -25.05 -4.76
CA THR A 93 12.72 -24.88 -6.23
C THR A 93 12.65 -23.41 -6.65
N PRO A 94 11.70 -22.56 -6.17
CA PRO A 94 11.69 -21.14 -6.49
C PRO A 94 12.90 -20.39 -5.91
N HIS A 95 13.22 -19.25 -6.53
CA HIS A 95 14.22 -18.33 -6.00
C HIS A 95 13.66 -17.35 -4.98
N THR A 96 12.37 -17.06 -5.07
CA THR A 96 11.65 -16.08 -4.25
C THR A 96 10.37 -16.68 -3.72
N TYR A 97 10.11 -16.47 -2.44
CA TYR A 97 8.91 -16.94 -1.73
C TYR A 97 8.17 -15.74 -1.14
N HIS A 98 6.87 -15.85 -1.06
CA HIS A 98 6.00 -14.91 -0.35
C HIS A 98 5.38 -15.56 0.88
N VAL A 99 5.26 -14.81 1.98
CA VAL A 99 4.62 -15.24 3.22
C VAL A 99 3.83 -14.08 3.80
N ASP A 100 2.52 -14.25 3.98
CA ASP A 100 1.70 -13.36 4.80
C ASP A 100 1.62 -13.91 6.23
N ILE A 101 2.30 -13.26 7.16
CA ILE A 101 2.39 -13.71 8.55
C ILE A 101 1.02 -13.73 9.23
N ARG A 102 0.19 -12.72 9.01
CA ARG A 102 -1.15 -12.64 9.63
C ARG A 102 -2.04 -13.80 9.17
N PHE A 103 -1.98 -14.13 7.89
CA PHE A 103 -2.70 -15.27 7.33
C PHE A 103 -2.16 -16.60 7.85
N GLU A 104 -0.86 -16.83 7.76
CA GLU A 104 -0.22 -18.08 8.14
C GLU A 104 -0.35 -18.40 9.62
N MET A 105 -0.39 -17.41 10.51
CA MET A 105 -0.65 -17.60 11.95
C MET A 105 -2.01 -18.26 12.25
N GLY A 106 -2.96 -18.22 11.33
CA GLY A 106 -4.21 -18.95 11.43
C GLY A 106 -4.07 -20.47 11.29
N PHE A 107 -2.96 -20.96 10.76
CA PHE A 107 -2.75 -22.38 10.41
C PHE A 107 -1.47 -22.97 10.99
N THR A 108 -0.46 -22.15 11.27
CA THR A 108 0.88 -22.58 11.62
C THR A 108 1.40 -21.80 12.82
N GLN A 109 2.21 -22.45 13.65
CA GLN A 109 2.89 -21.76 14.76
C GLN A 109 3.94 -20.79 14.24
N LEU A 110 4.04 -19.63 14.86
CA LEU A 110 4.98 -18.58 14.47
C LEU A 110 6.46 -19.04 14.49
N THR A 111 6.81 -19.92 15.44
CA THR A 111 8.15 -20.53 15.52
C THR A 111 8.48 -21.35 14.29
N THR A 112 7.53 -22.12 13.77
CA THR A 112 7.68 -22.92 12.55
C THR A 112 7.91 -22.02 11.34
N LEU A 113 7.18 -20.89 11.22
CA LEU A 113 7.40 -19.90 10.17
C LEU A 113 8.77 -19.26 10.26
N VAL A 114 9.23 -18.92 11.47
CA VAL A 114 10.58 -18.37 11.70
C VAL A 114 11.66 -19.36 11.22
N ASP A 115 11.53 -20.62 11.56
CA ASP A 115 12.53 -21.64 11.19
C ASP A 115 12.54 -21.89 9.68
N ALA A 116 11.37 -21.90 9.02
CA ALA A 116 11.26 -22.01 7.57
C ALA A 116 11.90 -20.82 6.85
N ILE A 117 11.62 -19.59 7.31
CA ILE A 117 12.24 -18.39 6.75
C ILE A 117 13.76 -18.42 6.92
N ARG A 118 14.26 -18.75 8.12
CA ARG A 118 15.70 -18.87 8.37
C ARG A 118 16.36 -19.93 7.47
N LEU A 119 15.70 -21.05 7.27
CA LEU A 119 16.19 -22.12 6.39
C LEU A 119 16.29 -21.65 4.95
N ALA A 120 15.24 -21.01 4.41
CA ALA A 120 15.24 -20.46 3.07
C ALA A 120 16.37 -19.42 2.87
N LEU A 121 16.53 -18.51 3.82
CA LEU A 121 17.60 -17.49 3.79
C LEU A 121 18.99 -18.14 3.80
N ARG A 122 19.24 -19.14 4.66
CA ARG A 122 20.51 -19.88 4.67
C ARG A 122 20.82 -20.59 3.35
N ARG A 123 19.77 -20.99 2.61
CA ARG A 123 19.92 -21.57 1.25
C ARG A 123 19.98 -20.52 0.15
N GLY A 124 20.13 -19.24 0.49
CA GLY A 124 20.30 -18.15 -0.47
C GLY A 124 19.01 -17.74 -1.18
N LYS A 125 17.85 -18.21 -0.71
CA LYS A 125 16.55 -17.85 -1.27
C LYS A 125 16.11 -16.48 -0.78
N ARG A 126 15.26 -15.80 -1.59
CA ARG A 126 14.60 -14.56 -1.19
C ARG A 126 13.27 -14.87 -0.56
N VAL A 127 12.94 -14.19 0.54
CA VAL A 127 11.64 -14.29 1.19
C VAL A 127 11.05 -12.89 1.33
N ILE A 128 9.82 -12.72 0.85
CA ILE A 128 9.03 -11.51 1.01
C ILE A 128 8.00 -11.80 2.09
N VAL A 129 7.99 -10.96 3.12
CA VAL A 129 7.19 -11.19 4.33
C VAL A 129 6.24 -10.02 4.53
N GLU A 130 4.94 -10.24 4.34
CA GLU A 130 3.90 -9.30 4.74
C GLU A 130 3.67 -9.35 6.25
N HIS A 131 3.30 -8.21 6.84
CA HIS A 131 3.18 -8.02 8.28
C HIS A 131 4.49 -8.34 9.03
N PHE A 132 5.58 -7.86 8.46
CA PHE A 132 6.93 -8.17 8.95
C PHE A 132 7.15 -7.76 10.42
N GLU A 133 6.46 -6.74 10.90
CA GLU A 133 6.47 -6.29 12.29
C GLU A 133 6.03 -7.38 13.28
N LEU A 134 5.21 -8.35 12.85
CA LEU A 134 4.72 -9.42 13.71
C LEU A 134 5.77 -10.51 13.94
N ILE A 135 6.58 -10.83 12.93
CA ILE A 135 7.57 -11.90 13.02
C ILE A 135 8.96 -11.40 13.46
N TYR A 136 9.26 -10.14 13.27
CA TYR A 136 10.56 -9.55 13.60
C TYR A 136 11.03 -9.85 15.03
N PRO A 137 10.21 -9.75 16.09
CA PRO A 137 10.64 -10.04 17.46
C PRO A 137 11.16 -11.47 17.66
N PHE A 138 10.68 -12.42 16.86
CA PHE A 138 11.04 -13.83 16.90
C PHE A 138 12.19 -14.15 15.94
N LEU A 139 12.17 -13.55 14.76
CA LEU A 139 13.22 -13.69 13.75
C LEU A 139 14.54 -13.06 14.22
N LYS A 140 14.48 -11.94 14.95
CA LYS A 140 15.62 -11.16 15.48
C LYS A 140 16.61 -10.73 14.39
N GLN A 141 16.15 -10.65 13.17
CA GLN A 141 16.87 -10.18 11.99
C GLN A 141 16.00 -9.19 11.27
N ASN A 142 16.51 -7.99 11.00
CA ASN A 142 15.78 -7.00 10.23
C ASN A 142 15.80 -7.34 8.73
N ALA A 143 14.87 -6.78 7.96
CA ALA A 143 14.84 -6.95 6.52
C ALA A 143 16.02 -6.23 5.84
N ASP A 144 16.46 -6.74 4.69
CA ASP A 144 17.43 -6.06 3.83
C ASP A 144 16.78 -4.83 3.16
N LEU A 145 15.49 -4.98 2.81
CA LEU A 145 14.61 -3.93 2.31
C LEU A 145 13.30 -3.97 3.09
N LEU A 146 12.90 -2.86 3.69
CA LEU A 146 11.66 -2.73 4.45
C LEU A 146 10.77 -1.66 3.83
N ILE A 147 9.52 -2.01 3.57
CA ILE A 147 8.53 -1.15 2.94
C ILE A 147 7.31 -1.04 3.84
N GLY A 148 6.88 0.18 4.12
CA GLY A 148 5.66 0.46 4.87
C GLY A 148 4.65 1.21 4.01
N ILE A 149 3.37 0.84 4.07
CA ILE A 149 2.30 1.46 3.27
C ILE A 149 1.22 2.03 4.20
N GLY A 150 1.17 3.35 4.27
CA GLY A 150 0.16 4.15 4.95
C GLY A 150 -0.46 5.16 3.99
N GLU A 151 -0.48 6.43 4.36
CA GLU A 151 -0.72 7.55 3.43
C GLU A 151 0.44 7.69 2.45
N GLU A 152 1.66 7.47 2.96
CA GLU A 152 2.87 7.41 2.15
C GLU A 152 3.38 5.96 2.09
N ILE A 153 4.10 5.64 1.03
CA ILE A 153 4.91 4.43 0.96
C ILE A 153 6.32 4.80 1.42
N LEU A 154 6.73 4.22 2.54
CA LEU A 154 8.06 4.38 3.11
C LEU A 154 8.95 3.25 2.63
N VAL A 155 10.12 3.56 2.08
CA VAL A 155 11.12 2.58 1.69
C VAL A 155 12.40 2.82 2.47
N THR A 156 12.92 1.81 3.12
CA THR A 156 14.15 1.92 3.93
C THR A 156 14.98 0.65 3.85
N ARG A 157 16.29 0.82 4.04
CA ARG A 157 17.25 -0.27 4.26
C ARG A 157 17.69 -0.22 5.71
N PRO A 158 17.00 -0.93 6.61
CA PRO A 158 17.31 -0.87 8.03
C PRO A 158 18.67 -1.48 8.32
N ARG A 159 19.31 -0.97 9.35
CA ARG A 159 20.60 -1.45 9.86
C ARG A 159 20.45 -1.91 11.32
N ILE A 160 21.55 -2.25 11.96
CA ILE A 160 21.58 -2.67 13.36
C ILE A 160 20.92 -1.64 14.30
N PHE A 161 21.03 -0.35 13.97
CA PHE A 161 20.46 0.75 14.76
C PHE A 161 19.07 1.21 14.27
N GLY A 162 18.43 0.44 13.39
CA GLY A 162 17.09 0.77 12.88
C GLY A 162 17.08 1.45 11.50
N PRO A 163 15.93 1.92 11.01
CA PRO A 163 14.64 1.88 11.74
C PRO A 163 14.13 0.45 11.99
N LEU A 164 13.44 0.27 13.11
CA LEU A 164 12.82 -1.02 13.42
C LEU A 164 11.49 -1.20 12.69
N PRO A 165 11.06 -2.44 12.41
CA PRO A 165 9.75 -2.69 11.81
C PRO A 165 8.58 -2.09 12.60
N GLN A 166 8.67 -2.04 13.91
CA GLN A 166 7.68 -1.41 14.78
C GLN A 166 7.60 0.11 14.60
N ASP A 167 8.73 0.77 14.34
CA ASP A 167 8.77 2.22 14.06
C ASP A 167 8.04 2.53 12.75
N VAL A 168 8.34 1.74 11.70
CA VAL A 168 7.65 1.84 10.41
C VAL A 168 6.15 1.55 10.57
N ALA A 169 5.79 0.49 11.30
CA ALA A 169 4.39 0.15 11.58
C ALA A 169 3.65 1.28 12.30
N ALA A 170 4.28 1.94 13.27
CA ALA A 170 3.70 3.07 13.99
C ALA A 170 3.42 4.27 13.05
N ILE A 171 4.37 4.58 12.15
CA ILE A 171 4.23 5.67 11.18
C ILE A 171 3.07 5.37 10.22
N VAL A 172 3.05 4.20 9.58
CA VAL A 172 2.02 3.86 8.59
C VAL A 172 0.63 3.75 9.21
N ARG A 173 0.51 3.22 10.43
CA ARG A 173 -0.78 3.15 11.13
C ARG A 173 -1.30 4.53 11.51
N LYS A 174 -0.41 5.45 11.88
CA LYS A 174 -0.77 6.83 12.20
C LYS A 174 -1.22 7.61 10.96
N SER A 175 -0.61 7.37 9.81
CA SER A 175 -0.89 8.11 8.58
C SER A 175 -2.06 7.53 7.77
N LEU A 176 -2.32 6.22 7.85
CA LEU A 176 -3.38 5.56 7.08
C LEU A 176 -4.77 6.21 7.18
N PRO A 177 -5.27 6.65 8.36
CA PRO A 177 -6.56 7.31 8.44
C PRO A 177 -6.71 8.53 7.53
N TYR A 178 -5.63 9.29 7.34
CA TYR A 178 -5.64 10.45 6.42
C TYR A 178 -5.86 10.02 4.98
N ARG A 179 -5.20 8.95 4.54
CA ARG A 179 -5.42 8.38 3.21
C ARG A 179 -6.87 7.93 3.01
N LEU A 180 -7.43 7.22 3.99
CA LEU A 180 -8.81 6.75 3.91
C LEU A 180 -9.81 7.92 3.85
N MET A 181 -9.61 8.93 4.69
CA MET A 181 -10.45 10.13 4.68
C MET A 181 -10.33 10.91 3.38
N ALA A 182 -9.10 11.09 2.87
CA ALA A 182 -8.86 11.82 1.62
C ALA A 182 -9.52 11.15 0.44
N HIS A 183 -9.33 9.84 0.24
CA HIS A 183 -9.95 9.10 -0.87
C HIS A 183 -11.48 9.11 -0.78
N THR A 184 -12.04 8.97 0.43
CA THR A 184 -13.49 9.03 0.59
C THR A 184 -14.01 10.43 0.30
N ALA A 185 -13.35 11.48 0.80
CA ALA A 185 -13.76 12.86 0.56
C ALA A 185 -13.70 13.24 -0.92
N GLU A 186 -12.71 12.74 -1.65
CA GLU A 186 -12.57 12.89 -3.09
C GLU A 186 -13.76 12.26 -3.83
N ASP A 187 -14.13 11.00 -3.52
CA ASP A 187 -15.30 10.34 -4.11
C ASP A 187 -16.62 11.05 -3.77
N LEU A 188 -16.74 11.62 -2.56
CA LEU A 188 -17.89 12.46 -2.20
C LEU A 188 -17.97 13.72 -3.08
N CYS A 189 -16.82 14.36 -3.33
CA CYS A 189 -16.77 15.50 -4.25
C CYS A 189 -17.23 15.09 -5.66
N GLU A 190 -16.68 13.99 -6.20
CA GLU A 190 -17.10 13.47 -7.52
C GLU A 190 -18.60 13.19 -7.57
N SER A 191 -19.17 12.58 -6.53
CA SER A 191 -20.60 12.27 -6.47
C SER A 191 -21.50 13.50 -6.50
N CYS A 192 -20.98 14.66 -6.07
CA CYS A 192 -21.67 15.95 -6.04
C CYS A 192 -21.40 16.82 -7.28
N MET A 193 -20.43 16.45 -8.13
CA MET A 193 -20.04 17.21 -9.32
C MET A 193 -20.85 16.80 -10.55
N PRO A 194 -20.99 17.70 -11.55
CA PRO A 194 -21.52 17.33 -12.86
C PRO A 194 -20.65 16.25 -13.54
N LYS A 195 -21.27 15.22 -14.11
CA LYS A 195 -20.56 14.11 -14.78
C LYS A 195 -19.53 14.58 -15.82
N LYS A 196 -19.83 15.69 -16.56
CA LYS A 196 -18.89 16.25 -17.54
C LYS A 196 -17.58 16.71 -16.91
N GLU A 197 -17.63 17.20 -15.68
CA GLU A 197 -16.44 17.66 -14.95
C GLU A 197 -15.65 16.47 -14.38
N VAL A 198 -16.33 15.46 -13.82
CA VAL A 198 -15.70 14.23 -13.31
C VAL A 198 -14.92 13.51 -14.42
N LEU A 199 -15.47 13.42 -15.65
CA LEU A 199 -14.82 12.72 -16.77
C LEU A 199 -13.51 13.35 -17.25
N ARG A 200 -13.27 14.63 -16.96
CA ARG A 200 -12.04 15.33 -17.34
C ARG A 200 -11.12 15.65 -16.16
N CYS A 201 -11.52 15.21 -14.97
CA CYS A 201 -10.73 15.37 -13.76
C CYS A 201 -9.62 14.33 -13.69
N GLN A 202 -8.41 14.76 -13.32
CA GLN A 202 -7.33 13.89 -12.91
C GLN A 202 -7.15 14.01 -11.39
N HIS A 203 -6.70 12.93 -10.77
CA HIS A 203 -6.58 12.82 -9.33
C HIS A 203 -5.11 12.88 -8.91
N GLY A 204 -4.80 13.71 -7.93
CA GLY A 204 -3.49 13.80 -7.32
C GLY A 204 -3.55 13.61 -5.81
N ASP A 205 -2.45 13.11 -5.26
CA ASP A 205 -2.29 12.87 -3.83
C ASP A 205 -1.45 14.00 -3.22
N VAL A 206 -1.94 14.59 -2.14
CA VAL A 206 -1.19 15.52 -1.30
C VAL A 206 -1.28 15.08 0.16
N ARG A 207 -0.36 15.55 0.97
CA ARG A 207 -0.33 15.17 2.38
C ARG A 207 -1.59 15.62 3.10
N HIS A 208 -2.29 14.66 3.70
CA HIS A 208 -3.56 14.83 4.41
C HIS A 208 -4.70 15.38 3.53
N GLY A 209 -4.66 15.06 2.24
CA GLY A 209 -5.67 15.55 1.30
C GLY A 209 -5.54 14.95 -0.09
N PHE A 210 -6.18 15.59 -1.03
CA PHE A 210 -6.18 15.23 -2.45
C PHE A 210 -6.23 16.49 -3.32
N THR A 211 -5.90 16.35 -4.60
CA THR A 211 -6.12 17.37 -5.63
C THR A 211 -7.00 16.80 -6.74
N MET A 212 -7.82 17.66 -7.30
CA MET A 212 -8.61 17.39 -8.50
C MET A 212 -8.11 18.35 -9.59
N GLU A 213 -7.48 17.80 -10.62
CA GLU A 213 -6.77 18.56 -11.64
C GLU A 213 -7.55 18.59 -12.94
N PHE A 214 -7.64 19.77 -13.56
CA PHE A 214 -8.36 20.03 -14.80
C PHE A 214 -7.41 20.67 -15.81
N LEU A 215 -6.94 19.92 -16.79
CA LEU A 215 -5.84 20.30 -17.66
C LEU A 215 -6.17 21.43 -18.66
N GLU A 216 -7.42 21.52 -19.13
CA GLU A 216 -7.78 22.43 -20.22
C GLU A 216 -8.33 23.77 -19.73
N HIS A 217 -9.27 23.74 -18.83
CA HIS A 217 -9.92 24.94 -18.27
C HIS A 217 -10.54 24.63 -16.90
N PRO A 218 -10.72 25.63 -16.05
CA PRO A 218 -11.35 25.44 -14.72
C PRO A 218 -12.73 24.80 -14.88
N PRO A 219 -13.15 23.94 -13.94
CA PRO A 219 -14.47 23.33 -13.97
C PRO A 219 -15.55 24.36 -13.64
N GLU A 220 -16.73 24.17 -14.22
CA GLU A 220 -17.91 24.97 -13.91
C GLU A 220 -18.59 24.48 -12.64
N ILE A 221 -17.97 24.72 -11.48
CA ILE A 221 -18.44 24.30 -10.16
C ILE A 221 -18.39 25.47 -9.17
N ASP A 222 -19.41 25.59 -8.34
CA ASP A 222 -19.34 26.42 -7.13
C ASP A 222 -18.67 25.64 -6.02
N LEU A 223 -17.44 26.04 -5.65
CA LEU A 223 -16.63 25.34 -4.66
C LEU A 223 -17.22 25.46 -3.24
N VAL A 224 -17.93 26.54 -2.93
CA VAL A 224 -18.61 26.72 -1.65
C VAL A 224 -19.80 25.78 -1.55
N GLU A 225 -20.64 25.72 -2.59
CA GLU A 225 -21.77 24.80 -2.66
C GLU A 225 -21.30 23.33 -2.61
N LEU A 226 -20.21 23.01 -3.30
CA LEU A 226 -19.63 21.65 -3.28
C LEU A 226 -19.19 21.28 -1.86
N GLU A 227 -18.45 22.16 -1.19
CA GLU A 227 -18.02 21.94 0.20
C GLU A 227 -19.21 21.74 1.14
N GLU A 228 -20.27 22.55 1.00
CA GLU A 228 -21.48 22.43 1.80
C GLU A 228 -22.18 21.09 1.60
N LYS A 229 -22.33 20.62 0.35
CA LYS A 229 -22.92 19.31 0.01
C LYS A 229 -22.13 18.16 0.65
N VAL A 230 -20.81 18.16 0.50
CA VAL A 230 -19.96 17.12 1.06
C VAL A 230 -20.01 17.14 2.59
N ASN A 231 -19.97 18.33 3.21
CA ASN A 231 -20.11 18.46 4.66
C ASN A 231 -21.49 18.02 5.17
N ALA A 232 -22.57 18.16 4.37
CA ALA A 232 -23.88 17.61 4.69
C ALA A 232 -23.84 16.08 4.72
N MET A 233 -23.25 15.43 3.70
CA MET A 233 -23.07 13.98 3.67
C MET A 233 -22.21 13.46 4.82
N ILE A 234 -21.19 14.22 5.23
CA ILE A 234 -20.35 13.89 6.41
C ILE A 234 -21.19 13.93 7.69
N ARG A 235 -22.03 14.96 7.87
CA ARG A 235 -22.91 15.08 9.05
C ARG A 235 -23.99 13.99 9.10
N GLU A 236 -24.47 13.54 7.94
CA GLU A 236 -25.44 12.44 7.83
C GLU A 236 -24.84 11.09 8.20
N ASN A 237 -23.51 10.98 8.25
CA ASN A 237 -22.78 9.75 8.61
C ASN A 237 -23.18 8.54 7.77
N LEU A 238 -23.14 8.70 6.46
CA LEU A 238 -23.57 7.70 5.49
C LEU A 238 -22.65 6.49 5.47
N PRO A 239 -23.15 5.26 5.41
CA PRO A 239 -22.31 4.07 5.35
C PRO A 239 -21.59 3.97 4.00
N ILE A 240 -20.32 3.60 4.06
CA ILE A 240 -19.46 3.29 2.89
C ILE A 240 -19.12 1.80 2.94
N THR A 241 -19.43 1.08 1.86
CA THR A 241 -19.14 -0.36 1.78
C THR A 241 -18.49 -0.72 0.45
N TYR A 242 -17.59 -1.69 0.50
CA TYR A 242 -17.01 -2.30 -0.70
C TYR A 242 -18.07 -3.09 -1.47
N LEU A 243 -18.16 -2.91 -2.77
CA LEU A 243 -19.03 -3.71 -3.64
C LEU A 243 -18.21 -4.69 -4.50
N ASP A 244 -17.27 -4.17 -5.29
CA ASP A 244 -16.41 -4.95 -6.17
C ASP A 244 -15.06 -4.24 -6.40
N GLU A 245 -14.24 -4.72 -7.32
CA GLU A 245 -12.90 -4.18 -7.61
C GLU A 245 -12.91 -2.75 -8.19
N THR A 246 -14.06 -2.24 -8.59
CA THR A 246 -14.22 -0.94 -9.25
C THR A 246 -15.32 -0.08 -8.65
N HIS A 247 -16.02 -0.55 -7.60
CA HIS A 247 -17.13 0.18 -7.00
C HIS A 247 -17.14 0.10 -5.48
N ILE A 248 -17.54 1.21 -4.88
CA ILE A 248 -18.03 1.30 -3.49
C ILE A 248 -19.52 1.60 -3.50
N SER A 249 -20.18 1.35 -2.37
CA SER A 249 -21.53 1.85 -2.12
C SER A 249 -21.46 3.03 -1.16
N ILE A 250 -22.04 4.14 -1.53
CA ILE A 250 -22.28 5.30 -0.66
C ILE A 250 -23.78 5.29 -0.33
N ASN A 251 -24.13 4.96 0.91
CA ASN A 251 -25.53 4.85 1.35
C ASN A 251 -26.42 3.98 0.45
N GLY A 252 -25.89 2.85 -0.02
CA GLY A 252 -26.60 1.93 -0.91
C GLY A 252 -26.53 2.28 -2.41
N ALA A 253 -26.05 3.45 -2.79
CA ALA A 253 -25.86 3.84 -4.18
C ALA A 253 -24.46 3.45 -4.67
N PRO A 254 -24.31 2.74 -5.81
CA PRO A 254 -23.00 2.39 -6.34
C PRO A 254 -22.27 3.63 -6.87
N HIS A 255 -20.98 3.73 -6.55
CA HIS A 255 -20.07 4.77 -7.03
C HIS A 255 -18.81 4.11 -7.58
N MET A 256 -18.42 4.47 -8.81
CA MET A 256 -17.21 3.95 -9.44
C MET A 256 -15.98 4.55 -8.78
N CYS A 257 -15.00 3.71 -8.45
CA CYS A 257 -13.80 4.11 -7.72
C CYS A 257 -12.62 3.25 -8.11
N THR A 258 -11.44 3.85 -8.25
CA THR A 258 -10.21 3.12 -8.61
C THR A 258 -9.55 2.42 -7.43
N GLY A 259 -9.93 2.75 -6.19
CA GLY A 259 -9.38 2.19 -4.95
C GLY A 259 -10.43 1.79 -3.92
N PRO A 260 -11.37 0.86 -4.23
CA PRO A 260 -12.55 0.59 -3.39
C PRO A 260 -12.25 0.12 -1.97
N ARG A 261 -11.03 -0.39 -1.71
CA ARG A 261 -10.63 -0.88 -0.38
C ARG A 261 -9.95 0.19 0.49
N THR A 262 -9.80 1.41 -0.02
CA THR A 262 -9.09 2.50 0.67
C THR A 262 -10.03 3.62 1.12
N HIS A 263 -11.12 3.27 1.79
CA HIS A 263 -12.16 4.18 2.26
C HIS A 263 -12.43 4.03 3.75
N VAL A 264 -12.96 5.09 4.37
CA VAL A 264 -13.57 5.01 5.70
C VAL A 264 -14.84 4.16 5.65
N ARG A 265 -15.32 3.68 6.79
CA ARG A 265 -16.54 2.87 6.87
C ARG A 265 -17.82 3.69 6.81
N SER A 266 -17.73 4.96 7.20
CA SER A 266 -18.83 5.92 7.10
C SER A 266 -18.29 7.32 6.89
N THR A 267 -19.07 8.17 6.24
CA THR A 267 -18.67 9.56 5.95
C THR A 267 -18.40 10.38 7.20
N GLY A 268 -19.02 10.05 8.33
CA GLY A 268 -18.79 10.72 9.62
C GLY A 268 -17.40 10.51 10.22
N GLU A 269 -16.60 9.56 9.70
CA GLU A 269 -15.20 9.39 10.08
C GLU A 269 -14.28 10.45 9.47
N ILE A 270 -14.75 11.22 8.47
CA ILE A 270 -13.97 12.29 7.84
C ILE A 270 -13.95 13.50 8.78
N VAL A 271 -12.76 13.91 9.18
CA VAL A 271 -12.57 15.02 10.11
C VAL A 271 -11.90 16.20 9.42
N GLY A 272 -12.49 17.39 9.57
CA GLY A 272 -11.85 18.64 9.13
C GLY A 272 -11.85 18.83 7.61
N PHE A 273 -12.79 18.23 6.89
CA PHE A 273 -12.92 18.41 5.44
C PHE A 273 -13.14 19.89 5.08
N ARG A 274 -12.33 20.39 4.14
CA ARG A 274 -12.44 21.74 3.55
C ARG A 274 -11.92 21.73 2.14
N LEU A 275 -12.49 22.55 1.26
CA LEU A 275 -11.99 22.87 -0.05
C LEU A 275 -11.30 24.25 -0.05
N LEU A 276 -10.31 24.45 -0.92
CA LEU A 276 -9.87 25.78 -1.28
C LEU A 276 -10.92 26.41 -2.20
N HIS A 277 -11.42 27.60 -1.84
CA HIS A 277 -12.48 28.28 -2.63
C HIS A 277 -11.91 29.08 -3.82
N HIS A 278 -10.78 28.64 -4.35
CA HIS A 278 -10.16 29.18 -5.55
C HIS A 278 -9.33 28.09 -6.23
N PHE A 279 -9.17 28.19 -7.53
CA PHE A 279 -8.30 27.30 -8.28
C PHE A 279 -6.85 27.75 -8.17
N LEU A 280 -5.96 26.79 -8.03
CA LEU A 280 -4.52 26.99 -8.18
C LEU A 280 -4.15 26.70 -9.62
N TYR A 281 -3.25 27.48 -10.17
CA TYR A 281 -2.77 27.33 -11.54
C TYR A 281 -1.28 27.02 -11.48
N GLU A 282 -0.88 25.93 -12.16
CA GLU A 282 0.53 25.67 -12.44
C GLU A 282 0.86 26.24 -13.81
N ASP A 283 1.73 27.24 -13.87
CA ASP A 283 2.29 27.72 -15.12
C ASP A 283 3.28 26.66 -15.62
N HIS A 284 2.85 25.84 -16.55
CA HIS A 284 3.76 24.95 -17.28
C HIS A 284 4.57 25.82 -18.24
N LEU A 285 5.82 26.14 -17.84
CA LEU A 285 6.84 26.77 -18.71
C LEU A 285 7.39 25.75 -19.70
#